data_de746e4542d5bcc91b0c49e59606abd1
#
_entry.id   de746e4542d5bcc91b0c49e59606abd1
#
_cell.length_a   1.000
_cell.length_b   1.000
_cell.length_c   1.000
_cell.angle_alpha   90.00
_cell.angle_beta   90.00
_cell.angle_gamma   90.00
#
_symmetry.space_group_name_H-M   'P 1'
#
loop_
_entity.id
_entity.type
_entity.pdbx_description
1 polymer ?
#
loop_
_entity_poly.entity_id
_entity_poly.type
_entity_poly.pdbx_seq_one_letter_code
_entity_poly.pdbx_strand_id
1 'polypeptide(L)'
;MRDEFAKLRALGFNLVKLCLFVPSQTYFDIADEEGMLLWQEFPLWLPDVTPDLRRRAPDEYRAIMSLVQPHPSVVLVSLGCELGRDVDAEFVQTLDDAVRGSAAGMLLCDNSGSGEAYGAQTADASDFYDYHFYADLHYFDPLVDHFRRDWREQRPWIFGEFCDADDYRDLDAVRSAYRGRLPWWLTEQHPIHTRKLGYHEQEARMARLKLPYSHAELQAISRRQSLMVRKAILEKVRARSGMGGYVITSIRQTGLAASSLFDDLMQPKYDAGTFTQFNADSVLLLGQARARAWVRGGDRPRRRDAANHLCGQPVAFSVLLAHVGPRLRGGDLSWQAVDDAGDSVGYGQQTLSGALPLGNPAAIGAIQFIPPVRPHIYRVTLYVELQSGSHHIKNEWPLWVYPPVTAWPDDLGIVDPCGTLAGLDDLYAAAPHMPRASKTQSWPRRVLTSVLTPSVLDFLRQGGNVLLLQTTEAPLPARACSFWREAINLPGSHPAIDALAHGGFADVQFYHLATDVALDTARLGEELGDDIWNVRSLFGRLDARQFYWLDYAVEAHVGAGKLIASTLRFQGGHGDQVSGLRDNIAGRGLLSGLINAL
;
A
#
# COMPACT_ATOMS: atom_id res chain seq x y z
N MET A 1 -3.10 10.21 -27.90
CA MET A 1 -2.42 8.92 -28.13
C MET A 1 -0.89 9.09 -28.08
N ARG A 2 -0.21 9.73 -29.05
CA ARG A 2 1.27 9.89 -28.99
C ARG A 2 1.76 10.55 -27.70
N ASP A 3 1.10 11.63 -27.28
CA ASP A 3 1.40 12.30 -26.01
C ASP A 3 1.19 11.38 -24.78
N GLU A 4 0.18 10.52 -24.81
CA GLU A 4 -0.07 9.50 -23.78
C GLU A 4 1.07 8.49 -23.71
N PHE A 5 1.51 7.95 -24.85
CA PHE A 5 2.64 7.01 -24.89
C PHE A 5 3.96 7.67 -24.46
N ALA A 6 4.19 8.92 -24.88
CA ALA A 6 5.36 9.67 -24.46
C ALA A 6 5.40 9.86 -22.93
N LYS A 7 4.27 10.22 -22.33
CA LYS A 7 4.13 10.36 -20.87
C LYS A 7 4.31 9.05 -20.12
N LEU A 8 3.76 7.95 -20.65
CA LEU A 8 3.93 6.61 -20.06
C LEU A 8 5.39 6.15 -20.09
N ARG A 9 6.08 6.38 -21.22
CA ARG A 9 7.51 6.09 -21.32
C ARG A 9 8.36 6.92 -20.37
N ALA A 10 8.01 8.20 -20.20
CA ALA A 10 8.69 9.05 -19.23
C ALA A 10 8.59 8.51 -17.79
N LEU A 11 7.52 7.74 -17.48
CA LEU A 11 7.36 7.02 -16.23
C LEU A 11 7.97 5.60 -16.23
N GLY A 12 8.66 5.19 -17.32
CA GLY A 12 9.31 3.89 -17.43
C GLY A 12 8.42 2.74 -17.92
N PHE A 13 7.22 3.00 -18.43
CA PHE A 13 6.34 1.97 -18.97
C PHE A 13 6.62 1.70 -20.45
N ASN A 14 6.56 0.43 -20.84
CA ASN A 14 6.76 -0.04 -22.21
C ASN A 14 5.56 -0.81 -22.77
N LEU A 15 4.51 -1.03 -21.98
CA LEU A 15 3.32 -1.76 -22.35
C LEU A 15 2.06 -1.08 -21.84
N VAL A 16 0.98 -1.13 -22.64
CA VAL A 16 -0.38 -0.72 -22.27
C VAL A 16 -1.33 -1.90 -22.41
N LYS A 17 -2.11 -2.21 -21.36
CA LYS A 17 -3.22 -3.14 -21.41
C LYS A 17 -4.50 -2.39 -21.81
N LEU A 18 -5.15 -2.88 -22.86
CA LEU A 18 -6.44 -2.39 -23.35
C LEU A 18 -7.54 -3.22 -22.68
N CYS A 19 -7.89 -2.84 -21.45
CA CYS A 19 -8.82 -3.58 -20.61
C CYS A 19 -10.25 -3.51 -21.18
N LEU A 20 -10.78 -4.63 -21.64
CA LEU A 20 -12.17 -4.81 -22.14
C LEU A 20 -12.56 -3.85 -23.27
N PHE A 21 -11.59 -3.30 -23.95
CA PHE A 21 -11.79 -2.25 -24.94
C PHE A 21 -10.94 -2.49 -26.18
N VAL A 22 -11.59 -2.41 -27.36
CA VAL A 22 -10.89 -2.47 -28.64
C VAL A 22 -10.86 -1.04 -29.21
N PRO A 23 -9.69 -0.38 -29.26
CA PRO A 23 -9.57 0.98 -29.77
C PRO A 23 -9.70 1.04 -31.29
N SER A 24 -9.71 2.25 -31.84
CA SER A 24 -9.65 2.44 -33.28
C SER A 24 -8.32 1.97 -33.87
N GLN A 25 -8.30 1.60 -35.15
CA GLN A 25 -7.11 1.23 -35.91
C GLN A 25 -5.92 2.18 -35.69
N THR A 26 -6.19 3.49 -35.69
CA THR A 26 -5.18 4.52 -35.46
C THR A 26 -4.42 4.36 -34.14
N TYR A 27 -5.02 3.78 -33.10
CA TYR A 27 -4.32 3.54 -31.84
C TYR A 27 -3.23 2.48 -31.99
N PHE A 28 -3.56 1.40 -32.72
CA PHE A 28 -2.60 0.34 -33.04
C PHE A 28 -1.48 0.84 -33.96
N ASP A 29 -1.84 1.59 -35.02
CA ASP A 29 -0.86 2.18 -35.94
C ASP A 29 0.15 3.06 -35.19
N ILE A 30 -0.32 3.90 -34.26
CA ILE A 30 0.55 4.74 -33.44
C ILE A 30 1.40 3.89 -32.49
N ALA A 31 0.84 2.83 -31.90
CA ALA A 31 1.61 1.94 -31.04
C ALA A 31 2.75 1.24 -31.80
N ASP A 32 2.48 0.81 -33.04
CA ASP A 32 3.50 0.22 -33.92
C ASP A 32 4.61 1.24 -34.25
N GLU A 33 4.25 2.46 -34.63
CA GLU A 33 5.20 3.53 -34.96
C GLU A 33 6.03 3.95 -33.75
N GLU A 34 5.41 4.05 -32.59
CA GLU A 34 6.07 4.45 -31.34
C GLU A 34 6.79 3.27 -30.64
N GLY A 35 6.53 2.02 -31.02
CA GLY A 35 7.05 0.82 -30.38
C GLY A 35 6.51 0.63 -28.95
N MET A 36 5.29 1.08 -28.65
CA MET A 36 4.60 0.79 -27.40
C MET A 36 3.95 -0.58 -27.50
N LEU A 37 4.32 -1.50 -26.61
CA LEU A 37 3.72 -2.82 -26.57
C LEU A 37 2.26 -2.74 -26.10
N LEU A 38 1.41 -3.61 -26.65
CA LEU A 38 -0.01 -3.68 -26.32
C LEU A 38 -0.41 -5.08 -25.84
N TRP A 39 -1.23 -5.10 -24.82
CA TRP A 39 -2.00 -6.26 -24.38
C TRP A 39 -3.46 -6.03 -24.69
N GLN A 40 -4.02 -6.74 -25.65
CA GLN A 40 -5.44 -6.68 -25.98
C GLN A 40 -6.21 -7.66 -25.11
N GLU A 41 -7.04 -7.15 -24.24
CA GLU A 41 -8.02 -7.93 -23.49
C GLU A 41 -9.36 -7.88 -24.20
N PHE A 42 -9.93 -9.05 -24.49
CA PHE A 42 -11.22 -9.13 -25.18
C PHE A 42 -12.37 -8.78 -24.22
N PRO A 43 -13.44 -8.16 -24.72
CA PRO A 43 -14.49 -7.55 -23.90
C PRO A 43 -15.47 -8.58 -23.31
N LEU A 44 -14.95 -9.50 -22.49
CA LEU A 44 -15.73 -10.51 -21.77
C LEU A 44 -15.37 -10.44 -20.28
N TRP A 45 -16.24 -9.81 -19.49
CA TRP A 45 -16.04 -9.60 -18.06
C TRP A 45 -17.25 -10.07 -17.27
N LEU A 46 -17.04 -10.98 -16.29
CA LEU A 46 -18.09 -11.57 -15.45
C LEU A 46 -19.36 -11.91 -16.26
N PRO A 47 -19.26 -12.67 -17.38
CA PRO A 47 -20.35 -12.85 -18.29
C PRO A 47 -21.43 -13.78 -17.72
N ASP A 48 -22.69 -13.49 -18.05
CA ASP A 48 -23.75 -14.51 -18.05
C ASP A 48 -23.66 -15.26 -19.38
N VAL A 49 -23.18 -16.51 -19.32
CA VAL A 49 -22.90 -17.32 -20.54
C VAL A 49 -24.21 -17.90 -21.10
N THR A 50 -24.95 -17.05 -21.79
CA THR A 50 -26.21 -17.44 -22.46
C THR A 50 -25.95 -18.24 -23.73
N PRO A 51 -26.94 -19.01 -24.24
CA PRO A 51 -26.84 -19.69 -25.53
C PRO A 51 -26.56 -18.75 -26.72
N ASP A 52 -27.05 -17.51 -26.67
CA ASP A 52 -26.79 -16.49 -27.68
C ASP A 52 -25.33 -16.01 -27.64
N LEU A 53 -24.78 -15.75 -26.43
CA LEU A 53 -23.36 -15.42 -26.27
C LEU A 53 -22.46 -16.54 -26.81
N ARG A 54 -22.74 -17.79 -26.45
CA ARG A 54 -21.97 -18.95 -26.97
C ARG A 54 -21.94 -19.01 -28.48
N ARG A 55 -23.05 -18.70 -29.10
CA ARG A 55 -23.18 -18.75 -30.57
C ARG A 55 -22.42 -17.61 -31.26
N ARG A 56 -22.44 -16.39 -30.70
CA ARG A 56 -21.87 -15.19 -31.33
C ARG A 56 -20.42 -14.95 -31.01
N ALA A 57 -20.00 -15.21 -29.79
CA ALA A 57 -18.68 -14.83 -29.29
C ALA A 57 -17.51 -15.37 -30.18
N PRO A 58 -17.50 -16.61 -30.69
CA PRO A 58 -16.41 -17.08 -31.54
C PRO A 58 -16.22 -16.25 -32.81
N ASP A 59 -17.30 -15.79 -33.44
CA ASP A 59 -17.23 -14.96 -34.65
C ASP A 59 -16.79 -13.54 -34.33
N GLU A 60 -17.28 -12.96 -33.23
CA GLU A 60 -16.83 -11.65 -32.72
C GLU A 60 -15.34 -11.68 -32.36
N TYR A 61 -14.85 -12.74 -31.74
CA TYR A 61 -13.43 -12.94 -31.39
C TYR A 61 -12.55 -13.02 -32.63
N ARG A 62 -12.97 -13.74 -33.67
CA ARG A 62 -12.26 -13.79 -34.97
C ARG A 62 -12.21 -12.40 -35.61
N ALA A 63 -13.30 -11.65 -35.54
CA ALA A 63 -13.36 -10.29 -36.09
C ALA A 63 -12.40 -9.35 -35.34
N ILE A 64 -12.36 -9.37 -34.00
CA ILE A 64 -11.43 -8.60 -33.21
C ILE A 64 -9.99 -9.05 -33.54
N MET A 65 -9.73 -10.36 -33.58
CA MET A 65 -8.41 -10.90 -33.89
C MET A 65 -7.90 -10.42 -35.25
N SER A 66 -8.79 -10.34 -36.26
CA SER A 66 -8.45 -9.80 -37.56
C SER A 66 -8.03 -8.33 -37.56
N LEU A 67 -8.50 -7.55 -36.58
CA LEU A 67 -8.09 -6.16 -36.38
C LEU A 67 -6.72 -6.04 -35.69
N VAL A 68 -6.41 -6.91 -34.74
CA VAL A 68 -5.21 -6.78 -33.91
C VAL A 68 -4.00 -7.56 -34.44
N GLN A 69 -4.24 -8.67 -35.15
CA GLN A 69 -3.18 -9.53 -35.67
C GLN A 69 -2.17 -8.84 -36.62
N PRO A 70 -2.53 -7.87 -37.45
CA PRO A 70 -1.57 -7.17 -38.30
C PRO A 70 -0.55 -6.29 -37.54
N HIS A 71 -0.78 -6.02 -36.24
CA HIS A 71 -0.01 -5.06 -35.45
C HIS A 71 1.08 -5.73 -34.65
N PRO A 72 2.38 -5.51 -34.96
CA PRO A 72 3.50 -6.08 -34.19
C PRO A 72 3.61 -5.54 -32.78
N SER A 73 2.97 -4.43 -32.44
CA SER A 73 2.85 -3.91 -31.07
C SER A 73 2.01 -4.80 -30.18
N VAL A 74 1.03 -5.55 -30.72
CA VAL A 74 0.16 -6.44 -29.93
C VAL A 74 0.91 -7.74 -29.63
N VAL A 75 1.37 -7.88 -28.40
CA VAL A 75 2.21 -9.01 -27.96
C VAL A 75 1.50 -9.96 -27.01
N LEU A 76 0.46 -9.48 -26.31
CA LEU A 76 -0.34 -10.26 -25.37
C LEU A 76 -1.83 -10.14 -25.73
N VAL A 77 -2.54 -11.25 -25.55
CA VAL A 77 -4.01 -11.33 -25.72
C VAL A 77 -4.60 -12.09 -24.54
N SER A 78 -5.71 -11.60 -23.97
CA SER A 78 -6.53 -12.36 -23.03
C SER A 78 -7.95 -12.55 -23.55
N LEU A 79 -8.48 -13.77 -23.38
CA LEU A 79 -9.80 -14.14 -23.91
C LEU A 79 -10.95 -13.58 -23.07
N GLY A 80 -10.68 -13.20 -21.84
CA GLY A 80 -11.64 -12.58 -20.95
C GLY A 80 -10.95 -12.01 -19.72
N CYS A 81 -11.74 -11.37 -18.88
CA CYS A 81 -11.32 -10.73 -17.65
C CYS A 81 -12.17 -11.21 -16.48
N GLU A 82 -11.53 -11.67 -15.40
CA GLU A 82 -12.19 -12.04 -14.15
C GLU A 82 -13.34 -13.05 -14.35
N LEU A 83 -13.13 -14.03 -15.22
CA LEU A 83 -14.12 -15.06 -15.47
C LEU A 83 -14.34 -15.90 -14.20
N GLY A 84 -15.59 -15.98 -13.75
CA GLY A 84 -15.97 -16.71 -12.55
C GLY A 84 -15.99 -18.22 -12.72
N ARG A 85 -16.17 -18.95 -11.62
CA ARG A 85 -16.25 -20.44 -11.60
C ARG A 85 -17.43 -21.02 -12.37
N ASP A 86 -18.42 -20.21 -12.67
CA ASP A 86 -19.62 -20.51 -13.43
C ASP A 86 -19.40 -20.48 -14.95
N VAL A 87 -18.27 -19.93 -15.39
CA VAL A 87 -17.87 -20.00 -16.81
C VAL A 87 -17.22 -21.34 -17.08
N ASP A 88 -17.85 -22.15 -17.92
CA ASP A 88 -17.34 -23.50 -18.22
C ASP A 88 -16.12 -23.49 -19.16
N ALA A 89 -15.23 -24.45 -18.92
CA ALA A 89 -14.00 -24.61 -19.68
C ALA A 89 -14.22 -24.85 -21.19
N GLU A 90 -15.34 -25.52 -21.60
CA GLU A 90 -15.65 -25.77 -23.00
C GLU A 90 -15.91 -24.46 -23.75
N PHE A 91 -16.62 -23.52 -23.14
CA PHE A 91 -16.84 -22.21 -23.75
C PHE A 91 -15.52 -21.46 -23.96
N VAL A 92 -14.65 -21.40 -22.93
CA VAL A 92 -13.34 -20.75 -23.06
C VAL A 92 -12.46 -21.45 -24.09
N GLN A 93 -12.47 -22.79 -24.16
CA GLN A 93 -11.75 -23.54 -25.19
C GLN A 93 -12.28 -23.20 -26.61
N THR A 94 -13.58 -23.02 -26.76
CA THR A 94 -14.17 -22.58 -28.04
C THR A 94 -13.67 -21.20 -28.47
N LEU A 95 -13.48 -20.29 -27.52
CA LEU A 95 -12.90 -18.95 -27.77
C LEU A 95 -11.41 -19.05 -28.13
N ASP A 96 -10.66 -19.88 -27.41
CA ASP A 96 -9.24 -20.13 -27.69
C ASP A 96 -9.07 -20.70 -29.11
N ASP A 97 -9.82 -21.73 -29.48
CA ASP A 97 -9.80 -22.32 -30.80
C ASP A 97 -10.14 -21.32 -31.92
N ALA A 98 -11.02 -20.35 -31.62
CA ALA A 98 -11.41 -19.30 -32.56
C ALA A 98 -10.26 -18.33 -32.89
N VAL A 99 -9.28 -18.10 -31.99
CA VAL A 99 -8.26 -17.09 -32.16
C VAL A 99 -6.84 -17.63 -32.25
N ARG A 100 -6.53 -18.76 -31.64
CA ARG A 100 -5.17 -19.30 -31.51
C ARG A 100 -4.42 -19.44 -32.83
N GLY A 101 -5.13 -19.90 -33.87
CA GLY A 101 -4.55 -20.02 -35.21
C GLY A 101 -4.06 -18.68 -35.82
N SER A 102 -4.65 -17.57 -35.41
CA SER A 102 -4.30 -16.21 -35.86
C SER A 102 -3.40 -15.45 -34.87
N ALA A 103 -3.11 -16.02 -33.70
CA ALA A 103 -2.30 -15.39 -32.67
C ALA A 103 -0.81 -15.68 -32.81
N ALA A 104 -0.31 -16.00 -34.00
CA ALA A 104 1.10 -16.30 -34.24
C ALA A 104 2.00 -15.14 -33.80
N GLY A 105 2.92 -15.40 -32.85
CA GLY A 105 3.82 -14.39 -32.28
C GLY A 105 3.26 -13.66 -31.07
N MET A 106 2.02 -13.89 -30.64
CA MET A 106 1.41 -13.36 -29.44
C MET A 106 1.34 -14.43 -28.35
N LEU A 107 1.39 -14.03 -27.10
CA LEU A 107 1.12 -14.90 -25.96
C LEU A 107 -0.35 -14.77 -25.58
N LEU A 108 -1.02 -15.89 -25.34
CA LEU A 108 -2.41 -15.95 -24.94
C LEU A 108 -2.57 -16.27 -23.45
N CYS A 109 -3.53 -15.58 -22.82
CA CYS A 109 -4.07 -15.91 -21.53
C CYS A 109 -5.57 -16.18 -21.65
N ASP A 110 -6.03 -17.29 -21.11
CA ASP A 110 -7.45 -17.68 -21.15
C ASP A 110 -8.33 -16.73 -20.30
N ASN A 111 -7.83 -16.26 -19.17
CA ASN A 111 -8.56 -15.44 -18.23
C ASN A 111 -7.62 -14.45 -17.52
N SER A 112 -7.75 -13.17 -17.82
CA SER A 112 -7.06 -12.11 -17.06
C SER A 112 -7.65 -12.02 -15.65
N GLY A 113 -6.77 -11.99 -14.63
CA GLY A 113 -7.19 -12.09 -13.23
C GLY A 113 -7.62 -13.50 -12.84
N SER A 114 -7.03 -14.50 -13.49
CA SER A 114 -7.33 -15.91 -13.28
C SER A 114 -6.99 -16.40 -11.87
N GLY A 115 -7.45 -17.59 -11.58
CA GLY A 115 -7.08 -18.36 -10.39
C GLY A 115 -7.85 -17.98 -9.16
N GLU A 116 -7.17 -17.55 -8.12
CA GLU A 116 -7.68 -17.56 -6.76
C GLU A 116 -8.77 -16.52 -6.49
N ALA A 117 -8.71 -15.37 -7.15
CA ALA A 117 -9.68 -14.29 -6.91
C ALA A 117 -11.06 -14.64 -7.48
N TYR A 118 -11.10 -15.18 -8.71
CA TYR A 118 -12.34 -15.45 -9.43
C TYR A 118 -12.58 -16.93 -9.69
N GLY A 119 -11.58 -17.76 -9.58
CA GLY A 119 -11.68 -19.23 -9.50
C GLY A 119 -11.85 -19.99 -10.80
N ALA A 120 -11.87 -19.31 -11.94
CA ALA A 120 -11.88 -19.98 -13.23
C ALA A 120 -10.45 -20.37 -13.62
N GLN A 121 -10.10 -21.61 -13.37
CA GLN A 121 -8.97 -22.27 -14.04
C GLN A 121 -9.52 -22.94 -15.29
N THR A 122 -9.37 -22.29 -16.44
CA THR A 122 -10.14 -22.71 -17.59
C THR A 122 -9.35 -23.51 -18.61
N ALA A 123 -8.04 -23.40 -18.67
CA ALA A 123 -7.33 -24.22 -19.64
C ALA A 123 -5.84 -24.38 -19.35
N ASP A 124 -5.31 -25.54 -19.66
CA ASP A 124 -3.89 -25.80 -19.87
C ASP A 124 -3.28 -24.98 -21.04
N ALA A 125 -4.08 -24.17 -21.70
CA ALA A 125 -3.77 -23.46 -22.92
C ALA A 125 -3.09 -22.09 -22.72
N SER A 126 -3.10 -21.52 -21.51
CA SER A 126 -2.44 -20.22 -21.24
C SER A 126 -0.92 -20.30 -21.33
N ASP A 127 -0.33 -19.34 -22.04
CA ASP A 127 1.13 -19.23 -22.17
C ASP A 127 1.77 -18.61 -20.92
N PHE A 128 0.99 -17.88 -20.12
CA PHE A 128 1.41 -17.23 -18.87
C PHE A 128 0.25 -17.16 -17.88
N TYR A 129 0.57 -16.94 -16.60
CA TYR A 129 -0.43 -16.68 -15.56
C TYR A 129 -0.61 -15.19 -15.36
N ASP A 130 -1.85 -14.76 -15.18
CA ASP A 130 -2.22 -13.39 -14.86
C ASP A 130 -3.00 -13.28 -13.56
N TYR A 131 -2.67 -12.26 -12.77
CA TYR A 131 -3.31 -11.99 -11.49
C TYR A 131 -3.74 -10.54 -11.37
N HIS A 132 -4.97 -10.34 -10.87
CA HIS A 132 -5.44 -9.06 -10.39
C HIS A 132 -5.15 -8.98 -8.88
N PHE A 133 -4.11 -8.24 -8.52
CA PHE A 133 -3.53 -8.33 -7.19
C PHE A 133 -3.61 -7.00 -6.43
N TYR A 134 -4.76 -6.73 -5.84
CA TYR A 134 -5.05 -5.53 -5.07
C TYR A 134 -4.83 -5.77 -3.58
N ALA A 135 -3.61 -5.62 -3.11
CA ALA A 135 -3.23 -5.86 -1.73
C ALA A 135 -2.64 -4.63 -1.05
N ASP A 136 -2.92 -4.45 0.23
CA ASP A 136 -2.21 -3.50 1.07
C ASP A 136 -0.77 -3.91 1.31
N LEU A 137 0.09 -2.95 1.68
CA LEU A 137 1.51 -3.17 1.89
C LEU A 137 1.81 -4.32 2.86
N HIS A 138 1.07 -4.41 3.96
CA HIS A 138 1.30 -5.43 4.99
C HIS A 138 0.72 -6.81 4.66
N TYR A 139 -0.06 -6.90 3.60
CA TYR A 139 -0.56 -8.17 3.07
C TYR A 139 0.09 -8.58 1.76
N PHE A 140 0.83 -7.69 1.11
CA PHE A 140 1.36 -7.93 -0.23
C PHE A 140 2.24 -9.19 -0.27
N ASP A 141 3.29 -9.25 0.54
CA ASP A 141 4.19 -10.39 0.55
C ASP A 141 3.53 -11.70 1.01
N PRO A 142 2.75 -11.74 2.12
CA PRO A 142 2.04 -12.94 2.53
C PRO A 142 1.11 -13.52 1.46
N LEU A 143 0.37 -12.66 0.76
CA LEU A 143 -0.57 -13.09 -0.28
C LEU A 143 0.18 -13.58 -1.52
N VAL A 144 1.19 -12.85 -2.01
CA VAL A 144 2.01 -13.31 -3.14
C VAL A 144 2.70 -14.63 -2.82
N ASP A 145 3.24 -14.80 -1.62
CA ASP A 145 3.91 -16.04 -1.22
C ASP A 145 2.92 -17.21 -1.07
N HIS A 146 1.66 -16.93 -0.69
CA HIS A 146 0.59 -17.92 -0.64
C HIS A 146 0.23 -18.40 -2.04
N PHE A 147 -0.14 -17.50 -2.92
CA PHE A 147 -0.55 -17.82 -4.28
C PHE A 147 0.57 -18.44 -5.11
N ARG A 148 1.80 -17.96 -4.96
CA ARG A 148 2.97 -18.52 -5.65
C ARG A 148 3.22 -20.00 -5.35
N ARG A 149 2.73 -20.56 -4.25
CA ARG A 149 2.81 -22.00 -3.98
C ARG A 149 1.93 -22.81 -4.89
N ASP A 150 0.82 -22.24 -5.35
CA ASP A 150 -0.16 -22.88 -6.22
C ASP A 150 0.27 -22.78 -7.68
N TRP A 151 1.12 -21.80 -8.04
CA TRP A 151 1.70 -21.63 -9.39
C TRP A 151 2.93 -22.49 -9.61
N ARG A 152 2.85 -23.73 -9.24
CA ARG A 152 3.99 -24.65 -9.27
C ARG A 152 4.48 -25.01 -10.66
N GLU A 153 3.73 -24.70 -11.69
CA GLU A 153 4.16 -24.86 -13.06
C GLU A 153 5.10 -23.70 -13.47
N GLN A 154 6.05 -24.02 -14.33
CA GLN A 154 7.15 -23.12 -14.72
C GLN A 154 6.72 -22.15 -15.83
N ARG A 155 5.54 -21.52 -15.70
CA ARG A 155 5.10 -20.48 -16.64
C ARG A 155 5.42 -19.10 -16.08
N PRO A 156 5.74 -18.12 -16.94
CA PRO A 156 5.83 -16.72 -16.50
C PRO A 156 4.51 -16.27 -15.89
N TRP A 157 4.59 -15.38 -14.91
CA TRP A 157 3.41 -14.78 -14.32
C TRP A 157 3.49 -13.25 -14.37
N ILE A 158 2.36 -12.60 -14.53
CA ILE A 158 2.19 -11.17 -14.69
C ILE A 158 1.13 -10.69 -13.71
N PHE A 159 1.28 -9.48 -13.19
CA PHE A 159 0.16 -8.77 -12.58
C PHE A 159 -0.53 -7.94 -13.66
N GLY A 160 -1.68 -8.40 -14.16
CA GLY A 160 -2.47 -7.73 -15.19
C GLY A 160 -3.26 -6.54 -14.68
N GLU A 161 -3.53 -6.51 -13.36
CA GLU A 161 -4.08 -5.35 -12.65
C GLU A 161 -3.57 -5.36 -11.21
N PHE A 162 -2.94 -4.26 -10.77
CA PHE A 162 -2.47 -4.16 -9.39
C PHE A 162 -2.02 -2.74 -9.04
N CYS A 163 -1.52 -2.59 -7.81
CA CYS A 163 -0.82 -1.40 -7.32
C CYS A 163 -1.69 -0.13 -7.38
N ASP A 164 -3.00 -0.28 -7.13
CA ASP A 164 -3.87 0.86 -6.91
C ASP A 164 -3.53 1.53 -5.58
N ALA A 165 -3.52 2.85 -5.59
CA ALA A 165 -3.37 3.68 -4.40
C ALA A 165 -4.13 4.97 -4.66
N ASP A 166 -5.23 5.16 -3.94
CA ASP A 166 -6.12 6.28 -4.17
C ASP A 166 -5.49 7.60 -3.74
N ASP A 167 -5.76 8.64 -4.51
CA ASP A 167 -5.49 10.01 -4.14
C ASP A 167 -6.78 10.84 -4.03
N TYR A 168 -6.64 12.03 -3.46
CA TYR A 168 -7.75 12.98 -3.36
C TYR A 168 -7.93 13.71 -4.68
N ARG A 169 -9.17 13.73 -5.18
CA ARG A 169 -9.53 14.44 -6.41
C ARG A 169 -9.88 15.90 -6.09
N ASP A 170 -9.12 16.83 -6.63
CA ASP A 170 -9.44 18.26 -6.54
C ASP A 170 -10.50 18.63 -7.56
N LEU A 171 -11.76 18.70 -7.10
CA LEU A 171 -12.90 19.02 -7.97
C LEU A 171 -12.90 20.47 -8.44
N ASP A 172 -12.24 21.40 -7.75
CA ASP A 172 -12.16 22.79 -8.17
C ASP A 172 -11.25 22.94 -9.39
N ALA A 173 -10.14 22.21 -9.41
CA ALA A 173 -9.27 22.14 -10.59
C ALA A 173 -10.01 21.52 -11.79
N VAL A 174 -10.76 20.43 -11.57
CA VAL A 174 -11.57 19.80 -12.62
C VAL A 174 -12.64 20.76 -13.14
N ARG A 175 -13.39 21.39 -12.23
CA ARG A 175 -14.44 22.36 -12.59
C ARG A 175 -13.89 23.52 -13.41
N SER A 176 -12.74 24.06 -13.03
CA SER A 176 -12.07 25.14 -13.75
C SER A 176 -11.76 24.75 -15.19
N ALA A 177 -11.23 23.54 -15.41
CA ALA A 177 -10.91 23.02 -16.74
C ALA A 177 -12.16 22.73 -17.60
N TYR A 178 -13.27 22.36 -16.98
CA TYR A 178 -14.54 22.06 -17.65
C TYR A 178 -15.52 23.25 -17.63
N ARG A 179 -15.02 24.50 -17.72
CA ARG A 179 -15.82 25.73 -17.85
C ARG A 179 -16.83 25.96 -16.73
N GLY A 180 -16.42 25.67 -15.48
CA GLY A 180 -17.23 25.86 -14.28
C GLY A 180 -18.22 24.73 -13.97
N ARG A 181 -18.16 23.61 -14.70
CA ARG A 181 -19.03 22.43 -14.47
C ARG A 181 -18.18 21.19 -14.21
N LEU A 182 -18.69 20.29 -13.39
CA LEU A 182 -18.11 18.96 -13.29
C LEU A 182 -18.62 18.07 -14.42
N PRO A 183 -17.79 17.18 -14.96
CA PRO A 183 -18.22 16.20 -15.95
C PRO A 183 -19.19 15.17 -15.32
N TRP A 184 -20.07 14.58 -16.14
CA TRP A 184 -21.14 13.69 -15.68
C TRP A 184 -20.64 12.50 -14.85
N TRP A 185 -19.46 11.94 -15.16
CA TRP A 185 -18.89 10.82 -14.41
C TRP A 185 -18.47 11.17 -12.96
N LEU A 186 -18.49 12.44 -12.58
CA LEU A 186 -18.25 12.92 -11.22
C LEU A 186 -19.51 13.45 -10.53
N THR A 187 -20.62 13.63 -11.27
CA THR A 187 -21.86 14.18 -10.73
C THR A 187 -22.98 13.17 -10.62
N GLU A 188 -22.84 12.02 -11.26
CA GLU A 188 -23.82 10.95 -11.25
C GLU A 188 -23.34 9.76 -10.42
N GLN A 189 -24.31 9.05 -9.83
CA GLN A 189 -23.99 7.81 -9.11
C GLN A 189 -23.58 6.75 -10.10
N HIS A 190 -22.42 6.09 -9.83
CA HIS A 190 -21.93 5.06 -10.71
C HIS A 190 -22.81 3.79 -10.64
N PRO A 191 -23.31 3.26 -11.78
CA PRO A 191 -24.29 2.17 -11.77
C PRO A 191 -23.76 0.84 -11.21
N ILE A 192 -22.47 0.55 -11.37
CA ILE A 192 -21.88 -0.75 -10.97
C ILE A 192 -21.44 -0.76 -9.51
N HIS A 193 -20.90 0.35 -8.98
CA HIS A 193 -20.29 0.40 -7.66
C HIS A 193 -20.94 1.46 -6.73
N THR A 194 -22.27 1.59 -6.81
CA THR A 194 -23.04 2.61 -6.09
C THR A 194 -22.81 2.67 -4.58
N ARG A 195 -22.46 1.55 -3.95
CA ARG A 195 -22.20 1.47 -2.51
C ARG A 195 -20.75 1.80 -2.11
N LYS A 196 -19.83 1.81 -3.07
CA LYS A 196 -18.38 1.95 -2.83
C LYS A 196 -17.81 3.30 -3.26
N LEU A 197 -18.55 4.05 -4.06
CA LEU A 197 -18.08 5.29 -4.67
C LEU A 197 -19.01 6.44 -4.31
N GLY A 198 -18.43 7.52 -3.82
CA GLY A 198 -19.15 8.71 -3.35
C GLY A 198 -18.74 10.00 -4.06
N TYR A 199 -18.10 9.94 -5.23
CA TYR A 199 -17.60 11.15 -5.94
C TYR A 199 -18.72 12.14 -6.26
N HIS A 200 -19.92 11.69 -6.58
CA HIS A 200 -21.09 12.54 -6.81
C HIS A 200 -21.53 13.32 -5.56
N GLU A 201 -21.11 12.90 -4.37
CA GLU A 201 -21.40 13.55 -3.08
C GLU A 201 -20.14 14.14 -2.42
N GLN A 202 -18.98 14.07 -3.08
CA GLN A 202 -17.70 14.46 -2.49
C GLN A 202 -17.76 15.87 -1.87
N GLU A 203 -18.24 16.87 -2.59
CA GLU A 203 -18.31 18.25 -2.10
C GLU A 203 -19.20 18.38 -0.85
N ALA A 204 -20.39 17.78 -0.89
CA ALA A 204 -21.33 17.83 0.22
C ALA A 204 -20.80 17.10 1.47
N ARG A 205 -20.11 15.98 1.28
CA ARG A 205 -19.51 15.21 2.38
C ARG A 205 -18.33 15.97 2.97
N MET A 206 -17.40 16.46 2.14
CA MET A 206 -16.25 17.24 2.58
C MET A 206 -16.65 18.52 3.33
N ALA A 207 -17.66 19.24 2.85
CA ALA A 207 -18.18 20.43 3.54
C ALA A 207 -18.69 20.13 4.95
N ARG A 208 -19.25 18.93 5.19
CA ARG A 208 -19.73 18.51 6.53
C ARG A 208 -18.58 18.16 7.47
N LEU A 209 -17.48 17.61 6.94
CA LEU A 209 -16.34 17.18 7.76
C LEU A 209 -15.55 18.33 8.36
N LYS A 210 -15.57 19.51 7.74
CA LYS A 210 -14.86 20.73 8.21
C LYS A 210 -13.39 20.47 8.56
N LEU A 211 -12.70 19.67 7.76
CA LEU A 211 -11.31 19.35 7.99
C LEU A 211 -10.42 20.60 7.88
N PRO A 212 -9.31 20.67 8.64
CA PRO A 212 -8.39 21.80 8.61
C PRO A 212 -7.45 21.78 7.38
N TYR A 213 -7.87 21.18 6.28
CA TYR A 213 -7.12 21.03 5.03
C TYR A 213 -7.91 21.60 3.86
N SER A 214 -7.25 22.32 2.99
CA SER A 214 -7.79 22.66 1.67
C SER A 214 -7.82 21.43 0.73
N HIS A 215 -8.61 21.50 -0.33
CA HIS A 215 -8.65 20.44 -1.36
C HIS A 215 -7.27 20.20 -2.00
N ALA A 216 -6.53 21.28 -2.27
CA ALA A 216 -5.19 21.22 -2.86
C ALA A 216 -4.16 20.56 -1.89
N GLU A 217 -4.24 20.84 -0.59
CA GLU A 217 -3.38 20.19 0.41
C GLU A 217 -3.69 18.69 0.52
N LEU A 218 -4.96 18.30 0.57
CA LEU A 218 -5.36 16.90 0.58
C LEU A 218 -4.89 16.17 -0.68
N GLN A 219 -4.97 16.81 -1.85
CA GLN A 219 -4.46 16.25 -3.09
C GLN A 219 -2.93 16.07 -3.02
N ALA A 220 -2.19 17.10 -2.59
CA ALA A 220 -0.73 17.03 -2.50
C ALA A 220 -0.26 15.94 -1.51
N ILE A 221 -0.91 15.84 -0.35
CA ILE A 221 -0.62 14.82 0.67
C ILE A 221 -0.92 13.42 0.12
N SER A 222 -2.11 13.20 -0.44
CA SER A 222 -2.52 11.89 -0.96
C SER A 222 -1.67 11.43 -2.14
N ARG A 223 -1.22 12.33 -3.01
CA ARG A 223 -0.29 12.01 -4.10
C ARG A 223 1.07 11.55 -3.58
N ARG A 224 1.59 12.17 -2.50
CA ARG A 224 2.83 11.69 -1.84
C ARG A 224 2.63 10.32 -1.21
N GLN A 225 1.51 10.09 -0.53
CA GLN A 225 1.17 8.80 0.05
C GLN A 225 1.03 7.73 -1.04
N SER A 226 0.31 8.01 -2.13
CA SER A 226 0.13 7.05 -3.22
C SER A 226 1.46 6.74 -3.95
N LEU A 227 2.34 7.72 -4.11
CA LEU A 227 3.69 7.50 -4.64
C LEU A 227 4.50 6.56 -3.74
N MET A 228 4.48 6.77 -2.43
CA MET A 228 5.15 5.91 -1.44
C MET A 228 4.61 4.48 -1.49
N VAL A 229 3.28 4.29 -1.54
CA VAL A 229 2.66 2.96 -1.65
C VAL A 229 3.08 2.27 -2.95
N ARG A 230 3.04 2.97 -4.08
CA ARG A 230 3.47 2.44 -5.39
C ARG A 230 4.94 2.05 -5.39
N LYS A 231 5.82 2.93 -4.90
CA LYS A 231 7.26 2.64 -4.77
C LYS A 231 7.47 1.37 -3.96
N ALA A 232 6.89 1.28 -2.78
CA ALA A 232 7.06 0.13 -1.89
C ALA A 232 6.56 -1.18 -2.52
N ILE A 233 5.40 -1.16 -3.19
CA ILE A 233 4.84 -2.34 -3.87
C ILE A 233 5.68 -2.73 -5.08
N LEU A 234 6.05 -1.78 -5.95
CA LEU A 234 6.85 -2.05 -7.15
C LEU A 234 8.23 -2.59 -6.80
N GLU A 235 8.87 -2.08 -5.76
CA GLU A 235 10.15 -2.62 -5.27
C GLU A 235 10.01 -4.05 -4.76
N LYS A 236 8.93 -4.38 -4.02
CA LYS A 236 8.63 -5.76 -3.59
C LYS A 236 8.43 -6.70 -4.79
N VAL A 237 7.74 -6.23 -5.84
CA VAL A 237 7.55 -6.99 -7.09
C VAL A 237 8.89 -7.19 -7.81
N ARG A 238 9.66 -6.12 -8.03
CA ARG A 238 10.95 -6.15 -8.73
C ARG A 238 12.03 -6.96 -7.99
N ALA A 239 11.89 -7.16 -6.69
CA ALA A 239 12.77 -8.02 -5.89
C ALA A 239 12.48 -9.53 -6.05
N ARG A 240 11.45 -9.92 -6.81
CA ARG A 240 11.02 -11.32 -6.99
C ARG A 240 11.51 -11.88 -8.31
N SER A 241 11.99 -13.12 -8.30
CA SER A 241 12.30 -13.87 -9.52
C SER A 241 11.07 -14.51 -10.14
N GLY A 242 11.09 -14.75 -11.46
CA GLY A 242 10.03 -15.40 -12.22
C GLY A 242 8.86 -14.47 -12.59
N MET A 243 8.96 -13.18 -12.30
CA MET A 243 8.00 -12.17 -12.73
C MET A 243 8.21 -11.84 -14.21
N GLY A 244 7.17 -11.99 -15.02
CA GLY A 244 7.19 -11.62 -16.44
C GLY A 244 6.91 -10.15 -16.71
N GLY A 245 6.14 -9.51 -15.85
CA GLY A 245 5.76 -8.10 -15.99
C GLY A 245 4.63 -7.70 -15.06
N TYR A 246 4.19 -6.45 -15.18
CA TYR A 246 3.07 -5.92 -14.43
C TYR A 246 2.38 -4.76 -15.15
N VAL A 247 1.09 -4.58 -14.87
CA VAL A 247 0.25 -3.49 -15.35
C VAL A 247 -0.36 -2.78 -14.14
N ILE A 248 -0.07 -1.49 -14.00
CA ILE A 248 -0.66 -0.66 -12.94
C ILE A 248 -2.07 -0.21 -13.38
N THR A 249 -3.04 -0.38 -12.54
CA THR A 249 -4.41 0.11 -12.71
C THR A 249 -4.49 1.53 -12.18
N SER A 250 -4.76 2.57 -12.94
CA SER A 250 -5.03 2.73 -14.37
C SER A 250 -4.21 3.90 -14.95
N ILE A 251 -4.31 4.18 -16.26
CA ILE A 251 -3.61 5.33 -16.87
C ILE A 251 -4.15 6.65 -16.35
N ARG A 252 -5.48 6.86 -16.42
CA ARG A 252 -6.15 8.11 -16.02
C ARG A 252 -7.26 7.85 -15.01
N GLN A 253 -7.62 8.88 -14.27
CA GLN A 253 -8.75 8.84 -13.34
C GLN A 253 -10.05 8.57 -14.09
N THR A 254 -10.92 7.81 -13.45
CA THR A 254 -12.24 7.46 -13.95
C THR A 254 -13.29 7.78 -12.89
N GLY A 255 -14.57 7.62 -13.20
CA GLY A 255 -15.63 7.66 -12.20
C GLY A 255 -15.54 6.52 -11.15
N LEU A 256 -14.72 5.49 -11.41
CA LEU A 256 -14.55 4.32 -10.53
C LEU A 256 -13.45 4.50 -9.48
N ALA A 257 -12.34 5.17 -9.83
CA ALA A 257 -11.19 5.27 -8.95
C ALA A 257 -10.35 6.52 -9.23
N ALA A 258 -9.70 7.03 -8.19
CA ALA A 258 -8.70 8.09 -8.27
C ALA A 258 -7.25 7.54 -8.16
N SER A 259 -7.04 6.26 -8.43
CA SER A 259 -5.76 5.55 -8.25
C SER A 259 -4.86 5.53 -9.49
N SER A 260 -5.08 6.38 -10.47
CA SER A 260 -4.38 6.39 -11.76
C SER A 260 -3.01 7.10 -11.73
N LEU A 261 -2.25 6.96 -12.84
CA LEU A 261 -0.96 7.65 -13.06
C LEU A 261 -1.14 9.12 -13.47
N PHE A 262 -2.21 9.42 -14.20
CA PHE A 262 -2.57 10.78 -14.64
C PHE A 262 -3.89 11.19 -14.02
N ASP A 263 -4.06 12.48 -13.79
CA ASP A 263 -5.31 13.05 -13.28
C ASP A 263 -6.41 13.13 -14.35
N ASP A 264 -7.56 13.70 -14.00
CA ASP A 264 -8.70 13.89 -14.91
C ASP A 264 -8.37 14.74 -16.15
N LEU A 265 -7.29 15.51 -16.11
CA LEU A 265 -6.82 16.38 -17.18
C LEU A 265 -5.62 15.80 -17.95
N MET A 266 -5.31 14.52 -17.76
CA MET A 266 -4.16 13.86 -18.35
C MET A 266 -2.80 14.48 -17.95
N GLN A 267 -2.73 15.13 -16.78
CA GLN A 267 -1.47 15.58 -16.23
C GLN A 267 -0.83 14.50 -15.37
N PRO A 268 0.48 14.27 -15.48
CA PRO A 268 1.18 13.33 -14.61
C PRO A 268 1.00 13.71 -13.13
N LYS A 269 0.66 12.74 -12.29
CA LYS A 269 0.57 12.95 -10.84
C LYS A 269 1.94 12.92 -10.16
N TYR A 270 2.93 12.32 -10.80
CA TYR A 270 4.25 12.04 -10.25
C TYR A 270 5.34 12.62 -11.15
N ASP A 271 6.44 13.06 -10.52
CA ASP A 271 7.65 13.42 -11.23
C ASP A 271 8.27 12.19 -11.90
N ALA A 272 8.62 12.29 -13.17
CA ALA A 272 9.15 11.19 -13.96
C ALA A 272 10.51 10.71 -13.42
N GLY A 273 11.38 11.63 -13.01
CA GLY A 273 12.70 11.31 -12.47
C GLY A 273 12.62 10.51 -11.17
N THR A 274 11.64 10.83 -10.31
CA THR A 274 11.36 10.10 -9.08
C THR A 274 10.74 8.73 -9.38
N PHE A 275 9.77 8.67 -10.30
CA PHE A 275 9.06 7.44 -10.60
C PHE A 275 9.96 6.39 -11.27
N THR A 276 10.87 6.80 -12.14
CA THR A 276 11.82 5.90 -12.81
C THR A 276 12.91 5.34 -11.90
N GLN A 277 13.08 5.86 -10.69
CA GLN A 277 13.99 5.24 -9.70
C GLN A 277 13.57 3.81 -9.34
N PHE A 278 12.28 3.49 -9.41
CA PHE A 278 11.72 2.17 -9.08
C PHE A 278 10.91 1.54 -10.22
N ASN A 279 10.70 2.25 -11.33
CA ASN A 279 9.99 1.77 -12.52
C ASN A 279 10.79 2.07 -13.80
N ALA A 280 11.87 1.35 -14.01
CA ALA A 280 12.72 1.42 -15.20
C ALA A 280 13.27 0.02 -15.52
N ASP A 281 13.93 -0.15 -16.66
CA ASP A 281 14.60 -1.40 -17.04
C ASP A 281 15.61 -1.84 -15.98
N SER A 282 16.26 -0.88 -15.33
CA SER A 282 17.27 -1.12 -14.28
C SER A 282 16.86 -0.38 -13.02
N VAL A 283 16.71 -1.10 -11.90
CA VAL A 283 16.40 -0.51 -10.60
C VAL A 283 17.29 -1.11 -9.51
N LEU A 284 17.71 -0.25 -8.57
CA LEU A 284 18.36 -0.67 -7.34
C LEU A 284 17.30 -0.88 -6.25
N LEU A 285 17.47 -1.93 -5.46
CA LEU A 285 16.54 -2.32 -4.41
C LEU A 285 17.28 -2.62 -3.11
N LEU A 286 16.63 -2.44 -1.97
CA LEU A 286 17.16 -2.87 -0.68
C LEU A 286 16.70 -4.29 -0.36
N GLY A 287 17.67 -5.16 -0.10
CA GLY A 287 17.43 -6.49 0.44
C GLY A 287 17.81 -6.56 1.91
N GLN A 288 16.98 -7.23 2.70
CA GLN A 288 17.31 -7.55 4.09
C GLN A 288 17.80 -8.98 4.22
N ALA A 289 18.77 -9.19 5.12
CA ALA A 289 19.17 -10.54 5.49
C ALA A 289 18.00 -11.31 6.07
N ARG A 290 17.80 -12.56 5.63
CA ARG A 290 16.78 -13.44 6.19
C ARG A 290 17.02 -13.62 7.69
N ALA A 291 16.05 -13.23 8.49
CA ALA A 291 16.04 -13.50 9.91
C ALA A 291 15.16 -14.73 10.21
N ARG A 292 15.57 -15.54 11.17
CA ARG A 292 14.82 -16.70 11.64
C ARG A 292 14.64 -16.61 13.14
N ALA A 293 13.54 -17.15 13.63
CA ALA A 293 13.27 -17.28 15.04
C ALA A 293 12.76 -18.69 15.34
N TRP A 294 13.30 -19.29 16.39
CA TRP A 294 12.74 -20.52 16.94
C TRP A 294 11.51 -20.19 17.77
N VAL A 295 10.38 -20.75 17.39
CA VAL A 295 9.12 -20.67 18.12
C VAL A 295 8.57 -22.07 18.34
N ARG A 296 7.57 -22.22 19.20
CA ARG A 296 6.91 -23.52 19.40
C ARG A 296 6.39 -24.04 18.04
N GLY A 297 6.89 -25.19 17.63
CA GLY A 297 6.60 -25.80 16.33
C GLY A 297 7.69 -25.61 15.28
N GLY A 298 8.85 -25.01 15.63
CA GLY A 298 10.06 -24.98 14.82
C GLY A 298 10.55 -23.61 14.39
N ASP A 299 11.47 -23.62 13.44
CA ASP A 299 12.09 -22.43 12.86
C ASP A 299 11.12 -21.69 11.93
N ARG A 300 10.93 -20.40 12.17
CA ARG A 300 10.04 -19.52 11.37
C ARG A 300 10.81 -18.32 10.83
N PRO A 301 10.43 -17.81 9.64
CA PRO A 301 10.91 -16.50 9.18
C PRO A 301 10.54 -15.43 10.21
N ARG A 302 11.52 -14.63 10.61
CA ARG A 302 11.29 -13.43 11.42
C ARG A 302 11.30 -12.22 10.50
N ARG A 303 10.23 -11.46 10.51
CA ARG A 303 10.18 -10.18 9.80
C ARG A 303 11.03 -9.14 10.53
N ARG A 304 11.66 -8.25 9.79
CA ARG A 304 12.41 -7.11 10.32
C ARG A 304 11.82 -5.83 9.76
N ASP A 305 11.82 -4.82 10.57
CA ASP A 305 11.48 -3.49 10.11
C ASP A 305 12.60 -2.97 9.19
N ALA A 306 12.23 -2.57 7.97
CA ALA A 306 13.17 -2.03 7.00
C ALA A 306 13.30 -0.50 7.12
N ALA A 307 12.30 0.17 7.69
CA ALA A 307 12.20 1.62 7.74
C ALA A 307 12.63 2.21 9.09
N ASN A 308 12.39 1.48 10.20
CA ASN A 308 12.62 2.00 11.54
C ASN A 308 13.79 1.31 12.23
N HIS A 309 14.70 2.08 12.79
CA HIS A 309 15.95 1.61 13.38
C HIS A 309 16.19 2.27 14.74
N LEU A 310 16.96 1.62 15.60
CA LEU A 310 17.43 2.20 16.86
C LEU A 310 18.76 2.93 16.64
N CYS A 311 18.91 4.10 17.23
CA CYS A 311 20.18 4.81 17.23
C CYS A 311 21.27 3.98 17.94
N GLY A 312 22.52 4.10 17.48
CA GLY A 312 23.64 3.32 18.00
C GLY A 312 23.62 1.83 17.64
N GLN A 313 22.64 1.34 16.88
CA GLN A 313 22.58 -0.05 16.40
C GLN A 313 22.93 -0.13 14.92
N PRO A 314 23.58 -1.22 14.47
CA PRO A 314 23.91 -1.40 13.05
C PRO A 314 22.67 -1.46 12.17
N VAL A 315 22.63 -0.65 11.12
CA VAL A 315 21.71 -0.74 9.99
C VAL A 315 22.45 -1.45 8.85
N ALA A 316 21.86 -2.50 8.31
CA ALA A 316 22.48 -3.29 7.26
C ALA A 316 21.48 -3.72 6.20
N PHE A 317 21.85 -3.52 4.92
CA PHE A 317 21.09 -3.94 3.74
C PHE A 317 22.02 -4.59 2.73
N SER A 318 21.51 -5.50 1.91
CA SER A 318 22.11 -5.82 0.62
C SER A 318 21.55 -4.88 -0.45
N VAL A 319 22.36 -4.51 -1.42
CA VAL A 319 21.91 -3.81 -2.63
C VAL A 319 21.63 -4.84 -3.71
N LEU A 320 20.38 -4.91 -4.16
CA LEU A 320 19.98 -5.76 -5.27
C LEU A 320 19.91 -4.94 -6.55
N LEU A 321 20.29 -5.52 -7.67
CA LEU A 321 20.02 -4.99 -9.01
C LEU A 321 18.97 -5.87 -9.68
N ALA A 322 17.85 -5.27 -10.08
CA ALA A 322 16.86 -5.86 -10.98
C ALA A 322 17.00 -5.18 -12.34
N HIS A 323 17.46 -5.93 -13.34
CA HIS A 323 17.83 -5.39 -14.64
C HIS A 323 17.32 -6.29 -15.77
N VAL A 324 16.68 -5.71 -16.78
CA VAL A 324 16.13 -6.40 -17.96
C VAL A 324 16.59 -5.80 -19.29
N GLY A 325 17.41 -4.77 -19.25
CA GLY A 325 17.94 -4.08 -20.43
C GLY A 325 19.19 -4.71 -21.04
N PRO A 326 19.97 -3.96 -21.82
CA PRO A 326 21.25 -4.40 -22.37
C PRO A 326 22.24 -4.81 -21.28
N ARG A 327 23.09 -5.81 -21.55
CA ARG A 327 24.05 -6.34 -20.57
C ARG A 327 24.97 -5.26 -20.01
N LEU A 328 24.90 -5.06 -18.69
CA LEU A 328 25.84 -4.21 -17.95
C LEU A 328 27.11 -4.98 -17.57
N ARG A 329 28.25 -4.29 -17.58
CA ARG A 329 29.54 -4.87 -17.21
C ARG A 329 30.28 -3.95 -16.26
N GLY A 330 30.50 -4.43 -15.04
CA GLY A 330 31.17 -3.68 -13.99
C GLY A 330 30.48 -2.36 -13.64
N GLY A 331 31.13 -1.57 -12.85
CA GLY A 331 30.67 -0.24 -12.47
C GLY A 331 31.03 0.13 -11.04
N ASP A 332 30.74 1.37 -10.67
CA ASP A 332 30.99 1.86 -9.33
C ASP A 332 29.65 1.99 -8.59
N LEU A 333 29.49 1.21 -7.54
CA LEU A 333 28.36 1.27 -6.62
C LEU A 333 28.76 2.15 -5.45
N SER A 334 27.99 3.21 -5.21
CA SER A 334 28.17 4.10 -4.06
C SER A 334 26.87 4.26 -3.27
N TRP A 335 26.99 4.58 -2.00
CA TRP A 335 25.86 4.91 -1.16
C TRP A 335 26.22 5.96 -0.11
N GLN A 336 25.23 6.74 0.29
CA GLN A 336 25.34 7.73 1.35
C GLN A 336 24.05 7.76 2.17
N ALA A 337 24.18 7.81 3.49
CA ALA A 337 23.11 8.03 4.42
C ALA A 337 23.23 9.46 4.97
N VAL A 338 22.18 10.28 4.79
CA VAL A 338 22.16 11.70 5.17
C VAL A 338 20.96 11.94 6.06
N ASP A 339 21.17 12.61 7.20
CA ASP A 339 20.09 12.94 8.11
C ASP A 339 19.30 14.19 7.68
N ASP A 340 18.25 14.52 8.41
CA ASP A 340 17.39 15.67 8.16
C ASP A 340 18.06 17.05 8.42
N ALA A 341 19.23 17.07 9.06
CA ALA A 341 20.08 18.25 9.17
C ALA A 341 21.04 18.42 7.98
N GLY A 342 21.13 17.42 7.10
CA GLY A 342 22.05 17.39 5.96
C GLY A 342 23.42 16.77 6.28
N ASP A 343 23.58 16.21 7.48
CA ASP A 343 24.84 15.59 7.89
C ASP A 343 24.94 14.15 7.36
N SER A 344 26.12 13.77 6.86
CA SER A 344 26.39 12.39 6.44
C SER A 344 26.61 11.50 7.67
N VAL A 345 25.74 10.52 7.87
CA VAL A 345 25.81 9.54 8.96
C VAL A 345 26.43 8.20 8.54
N GLY A 346 26.70 8.04 7.26
CA GLY A 346 27.41 6.88 6.70
C GLY A 346 27.57 6.99 5.19
N TYR A 347 28.61 6.36 4.67
CA TYR A 347 28.87 6.28 3.23
C TYR A 347 29.71 5.06 2.89
N GLY A 348 29.68 4.65 1.63
CA GLY A 348 30.53 3.58 1.12
C GLY A 348 30.58 3.56 -0.39
N GLN A 349 31.62 2.93 -0.93
CA GLN A 349 31.83 2.75 -2.35
C GLN A 349 32.45 1.39 -2.62
N GLN A 350 32.06 0.77 -3.74
CA GLN A 350 32.59 -0.52 -4.18
C GLN A 350 32.67 -0.55 -5.71
N THR A 351 33.82 -0.88 -6.26
CA THR A 351 33.95 -1.16 -7.71
C THR A 351 33.54 -2.60 -8.00
N LEU A 352 32.59 -2.76 -8.90
CA LEU A 352 32.09 -4.05 -9.38
C LEU A 352 32.83 -4.46 -10.65
N SER A 353 33.12 -5.75 -10.80
CA SER A 353 33.79 -6.30 -11.97
C SER A 353 32.95 -7.41 -12.63
N GLY A 354 33.18 -7.63 -13.93
CA GLY A 354 32.51 -8.68 -14.68
C GLY A 354 31.08 -8.33 -15.14
N ALA A 355 30.30 -9.33 -15.49
CA ALA A 355 28.93 -9.16 -15.92
C ALA A 355 28.00 -8.93 -14.68
N LEU A 356 27.15 -7.91 -14.75
CA LEU A 356 26.14 -7.68 -13.72
C LEU A 356 24.91 -8.57 -13.95
N PRO A 357 24.07 -8.80 -12.90
CA PRO A 357 22.86 -9.61 -12.99
C PRO A 357 21.92 -9.12 -14.09
N LEU A 358 21.28 -10.07 -14.80
CA LEU A 358 20.31 -9.82 -15.86
C LEU A 358 19.11 -10.77 -15.70
N GLY A 359 17.91 -10.26 -15.84
CA GLY A 359 16.66 -10.99 -15.66
C GLY A 359 16.24 -11.04 -14.19
N ASN A 360 16.73 -12.04 -13.45
CA ASN A 360 16.38 -12.15 -12.02
C ASN A 360 17.18 -11.17 -11.15
N PRO A 361 16.54 -10.55 -10.13
CA PRO A 361 17.25 -9.68 -9.20
C PRO A 361 18.30 -10.44 -8.38
N ALA A 362 19.48 -9.82 -8.22
CA ALA A 362 20.54 -10.41 -7.41
C ALA A 362 21.35 -9.33 -6.66
N ALA A 363 21.97 -9.74 -5.55
CA ALA A 363 22.79 -8.85 -4.74
C ALA A 363 24.09 -8.48 -5.48
N ILE A 364 24.39 -7.18 -5.51
CA ILE A 364 25.60 -6.60 -6.11
C ILE A 364 26.48 -5.89 -5.08
N GLY A 365 25.99 -5.63 -3.87
CA GLY A 365 26.74 -4.96 -2.81
C GLY A 365 26.03 -5.02 -1.46
N ALA A 366 26.63 -4.39 -0.47
CA ALA A 366 26.11 -4.29 0.87
C ALA A 366 26.30 -2.87 1.43
N ILE A 367 25.38 -2.49 2.31
CA ILE A 367 25.36 -1.22 3.04
C ILE A 367 25.41 -1.56 4.52
N GLN A 368 26.27 -0.87 5.25
CA GLN A 368 26.29 -0.96 6.72
C GLN A 368 26.74 0.37 7.32
N PHE A 369 25.96 0.89 8.27
CA PHE A 369 26.33 2.07 9.05
C PHE A 369 25.68 2.02 10.44
N ILE A 370 26.13 2.89 11.34
CA ILE A 370 25.56 3.01 12.69
C ILE A 370 25.04 4.44 12.85
N PRO A 371 23.70 4.63 12.92
CA PRO A 371 23.11 5.94 13.11
C PRO A 371 23.56 6.56 14.45
N PRO A 372 23.90 7.86 14.49
CA PRO A 372 24.33 8.52 15.73
C PRO A 372 23.23 8.47 16.80
N VAL A 373 23.67 8.42 18.07
CA VAL A 373 22.76 8.46 19.21
C VAL A 373 22.25 9.88 19.42
N ARG A 374 20.92 10.05 19.36
CA ARG A 374 20.23 11.31 19.63
C ARG A 374 19.05 11.07 20.59
N PRO A 375 18.64 12.08 21.37
CA PRO A 375 17.53 11.93 22.32
C PRO A 375 16.15 12.06 21.69
N HIS A 376 16.07 12.33 20.39
CA HIS A 376 14.83 12.50 19.62
C HIS A 376 14.84 11.61 18.38
N ILE A 377 13.67 11.37 17.81
CA ILE A 377 13.49 10.65 16.55
C ILE A 377 13.91 11.58 15.40
N TYR A 378 14.65 11.04 14.44
CA TYR A 378 15.08 11.78 13.26
C TYR A 378 15.04 10.90 12.01
N ARG A 379 14.97 11.53 10.86
CA ARG A 379 14.96 10.84 9.57
C ARG A 379 16.35 10.82 8.95
N VAL A 380 16.68 9.71 8.30
CA VAL A 380 17.87 9.54 7.46
C VAL A 380 17.39 9.16 6.07
N THR A 381 17.90 9.79 5.02
CA THR A 381 17.68 9.36 3.64
C THR A 381 18.91 8.58 3.17
N LEU A 382 18.68 7.33 2.76
CA LEU A 382 19.71 6.46 2.19
C LEU A 382 19.67 6.57 0.67
N TYR A 383 20.70 7.17 0.07
CA TYR A 383 20.91 7.26 -1.37
C TYR A 383 21.82 6.13 -1.84
N VAL A 384 21.49 5.49 -2.97
CA VAL A 384 22.32 4.45 -3.59
C VAL A 384 22.38 4.69 -5.07
N GLU A 385 23.59 4.63 -5.63
CA GLU A 385 23.86 4.88 -7.04
C GLU A 385 24.79 3.81 -7.62
N LEU A 386 24.50 3.40 -8.84
CA LEU A 386 25.37 2.54 -9.66
C LEU A 386 25.68 3.24 -10.97
N GLN A 387 26.95 3.53 -11.21
CA GLN A 387 27.45 4.00 -12.49
C GLN A 387 28.07 2.83 -13.25
N SER A 388 27.46 2.41 -14.38
CA SER A 388 27.96 1.33 -15.24
C SER A 388 28.00 1.78 -16.71
N GLY A 389 29.16 2.13 -17.21
CA GLY A 389 29.33 2.76 -18.52
C GLY A 389 28.54 4.08 -18.61
N SER A 390 27.64 4.19 -19.56
CA SER A 390 26.72 5.35 -19.70
C SER A 390 25.46 5.26 -18.82
N HIS A 391 25.23 4.15 -18.12
CA HIS A 391 24.06 3.96 -17.29
C HIS A 391 24.30 4.51 -15.88
N HIS A 392 23.40 5.41 -15.45
CA HIS A 392 23.35 5.93 -14.10
C HIS A 392 22.04 5.50 -13.46
N ILE A 393 22.11 4.54 -12.54
CA ILE A 393 20.95 3.95 -11.85
C ILE A 393 21.00 4.41 -10.42
N LYS A 394 19.92 5.02 -9.93
CA LYS A 394 19.84 5.57 -8.57
C LYS A 394 18.52 5.24 -7.92
N ASN A 395 18.52 5.14 -6.60
CA ASN A 395 17.32 5.04 -5.78
C ASN A 395 17.58 5.60 -4.38
N GLU A 396 16.51 5.91 -3.65
CA GLU A 396 16.62 6.46 -2.31
C GLU A 396 15.51 5.93 -1.39
N TRP A 397 15.80 5.83 -0.09
CA TRP A 397 14.84 5.35 0.91
C TRP A 397 14.90 6.20 2.18
N PRO A 398 13.75 6.66 2.70
CA PRO A 398 13.67 7.25 4.02
C PRO A 398 13.76 6.16 5.09
N LEU A 399 14.56 6.40 6.12
CA LEU A 399 14.70 5.59 7.32
C LEU A 399 14.44 6.48 8.53
N TRP A 400 13.83 5.93 9.58
CA TRP A 400 13.60 6.62 10.83
C TRP A 400 14.44 6.01 11.93
N VAL A 401 15.11 6.87 12.69
CA VAL A 401 16.02 6.47 13.77
C VAL A 401 15.45 6.92 15.11
N TYR A 402 15.23 5.96 15.98
CA TYR A 402 14.57 6.12 17.25
C TYR A 402 15.57 6.01 18.42
N PRO A 403 15.46 6.83 19.46
CA PRO A 403 16.11 6.53 20.73
C PRO A 403 15.49 5.28 21.36
N PRO A 404 16.26 4.48 22.12
CA PRO A 404 15.68 3.35 22.82
C PRO A 404 14.73 3.82 23.92
N VAL A 405 13.55 3.19 24.01
CA VAL A 405 12.66 3.35 25.17
C VAL A 405 13.21 2.45 26.29
N THR A 406 13.79 3.05 27.32
CA THR A 406 14.52 2.34 28.38
C THR A 406 13.67 2.06 29.62
N ALA A 407 12.59 2.82 29.83
CA ALA A 407 11.69 2.65 30.96
C ALA A 407 10.27 3.09 30.61
N TRP A 408 9.32 2.54 31.33
CA TRP A 408 7.91 2.94 31.32
C TRP A 408 7.60 3.72 32.61
N PRO A 409 6.60 4.63 32.64
CA PRO A 409 6.26 5.36 33.85
C PRO A 409 5.85 4.46 35.01
N ASP A 410 6.40 4.69 36.21
CA ASP A 410 6.11 3.91 37.42
C ASP A 410 4.65 4.01 37.87
N ASP A 411 3.94 5.08 37.45
CA ASP A 411 2.53 5.32 37.74
C ASP A 411 1.57 4.77 36.68
N LEU A 412 2.03 3.85 35.83
CA LEU A 412 1.22 3.14 34.84
C LEU A 412 0.73 1.79 35.38
N GLY A 413 -0.58 1.53 35.27
CA GLY A 413 -1.17 0.22 35.52
C GLY A 413 -1.91 -0.33 34.30
N ILE A 414 -2.06 -1.65 34.24
CA ILE A 414 -2.73 -2.35 33.11
C ILE A 414 -4.04 -2.98 33.56
N VAL A 415 -5.13 -2.72 32.83
CA VAL A 415 -6.43 -3.40 32.95
C VAL A 415 -6.70 -4.16 31.66
N ASP A 416 -6.30 -5.44 31.66
CA ASP A 416 -6.42 -6.31 30.48
C ASP A 416 -6.94 -7.70 30.89
N PRO A 417 -8.24 -7.82 31.19
CA PRO A 417 -8.82 -9.05 31.73
C PRO A 417 -8.79 -10.25 30.77
N CYS A 418 -8.64 -9.99 29.48
CA CYS A 418 -8.63 -11.02 28.43
C CYS A 418 -7.21 -11.33 27.92
N GLY A 419 -6.18 -10.63 28.38
CA GLY A 419 -4.81 -10.81 27.92
C GLY A 419 -4.55 -10.36 26.47
N THR A 420 -5.39 -9.47 25.94
CA THR A 420 -5.28 -8.99 24.56
C THR A 420 -4.08 -8.09 24.34
N LEU A 421 -3.55 -7.49 25.42
CA LEU A 421 -2.35 -6.65 25.41
C LEU A 421 -1.05 -7.40 25.70
N ALA A 422 -1.11 -8.72 25.87
CA ALA A 422 0.08 -9.55 26.19
C ALA A 422 1.22 -9.43 25.15
N GLY A 423 0.90 -9.10 23.91
CA GLY A 423 1.90 -8.82 22.85
C GLY A 423 2.67 -7.50 23.01
N LEU A 424 2.36 -6.69 24.03
CA LEU A 424 3.13 -5.50 24.39
C LEU A 424 4.39 -5.84 25.23
N ASP A 425 4.87 -7.07 25.14
CA ASP A 425 6.14 -7.61 25.65
C ASP A 425 6.55 -7.07 27.05
N ASP A 426 7.67 -6.29 27.09
CA ASP A 426 8.26 -5.79 28.33
C ASP A 426 7.42 -4.73 29.06
N LEU A 427 6.58 -3.97 28.34
CA LEU A 427 5.61 -3.09 28.99
C LEU A 427 4.60 -3.90 29.81
N TYR A 428 4.04 -4.95 29.19
CA TYR A 428 3.06 -5.82 29.84
C TYR A 428 3.63 -6.57 31.05
N ALA A 429 4.92 -6.95 30.97
CA ALA A 429 5.63 -7.60 32.07
C ALA A 429 6.01 -6.65 33.20
N ALA A 430 6.27 -5.36 32.90
CA ALA A 430 6.80 -4.38 33.86
C ALA A 430 5.70 -3.65 34.66
N ALA A 431 4.55 -3.39 34.03
CA ALA A 431 3.48 -2.61 34.67
C ALA A 431 2.57 -3.51 35.53
N PRO A 432 2.12 -3.03 36.71
CA PRO A 432 1.23 -3.79 37.57
C PRO A 432 -0.13 -4.05 36.91
N HIS A 433 -0.60 -5.29 37.00
CA HIS A 433 -1.91 -5.70 36.49
C HIS A 433 -3.00 -5.36 37.51
N MET A 434 -3.94 -4.54 37.11
CA MET A 434 -5.06 -4.11 37.95
C MET A 434 -6.25 -5.06 37.78
N PRO A 435 -6.93 -5.48 38.86
CA PRO A 435 -8.12 -6.33 38.78
C PRO A 435 -9.30 -5.55 38.19
N ARG A 436 -10.22 -6.28 37.55
CA ARG A 436 -11.42 -5.76 36.89
C ARG A 436 -12.34 -4.91 37.79
N ALA A 437 -12.34 -5.18 39.08
CA ALA A 437 -13.16 -4.51 40.06
C ALA A 437 -12.46 -4.55 41.42
N SER A 438 -11.77 -3.51 41.78
CA SER A 438 -11.28 -3.34 43.15
C SER A 438 -11.80 -2.02 43.69
N LYS A 439 -12.74 -2.10 44.62
CA LYS A 439 -13.21 -0.93 45.39
C LYS A 439 -12.20 -0.52 46.49
N THR A 440 -11.13 -1.29 46.66
CA THR A 440 -10.19 -1.15 47.81
C THR A 440 -8.75 -0.82 47.40
N GLN A 441 -8.41 -0.86 46.11
CA GLN A 441 -7.07 -0.57 45.64
C GLN A 441 -7.03 0.83 44.99
N SER A 442 -6.04 1.65 45.34
CA SER A 442 -5.82 2.94 44.70
C SER A 442 -5.38 2.72 43.24
N TRP A 443 -6.08 3.35 42.32
CA TRP A 443 -5.71 3.34 40.91
C TRP A 443 -4.42 4.14 40.71
N PRO A 444 -3.51 3.69 39.82
CA PRO A 444 -2.39 4.48 39.38
C PRO A 444 -2.88 5.72 38.60
N ARG A 445 -2.01 6.71 38.42
CA ARG A 445 -2.39 7.93 37.73
C ARG A 445 -2.75 7.68 36.26
N ARG A 446 -2.07 6.72 35.62
CA ARG A 446 -2.25 6.34 34.22
C ARG A 446 -2.70 4.88 34.12
N VAL A 447 -3.66 4.61 33.26
CA VAL A 447 -4.17 3.25 33.02
C VAL A 447 -4.11 2.94 31.53
N LEU A 448 -3.43 1.84 31.18
CA LEU A 448 -3.52 1.20 29.88
C LEU A 448 -4.57 0.11 29.94
N THR A 449 -5.51 0.10 29.01
CA THR A 449 -6.61 -0.89 29.03
C THR A 449 -6.99 -1.37 27.63
N SER A 450 -7.53 -2.60 27.58
CA SER A 450 -8.20 -3.16 26.40
C SER A 450 -9.73 -3.12 26.51
N VAL A 451 -10.28 -2.63 27.61
CA VAL A 451 -11.72 -2.67 27.92
C VAL A 451 -12.19 -1.40 28.60
N LEU A 452 -13.47 -1.04 28.42
CA LEU A 452 -14.15 0.03 29.14
C LEU A 452 -15.14 -0.57 30.14
N THR A 453 -14.62 -1.01 31.30
CA THR A 453 -15.50 -1.44 32.39
C THR A 453 -16.09 -0.25 33.14
N PRO A 454 -17.21 -0.40 33.87
CA PRO A 454 -17.73 0.67 34.72
C PRO A 454 -16.68 1.30 35.64
N SER A 455 -15.78 0.49 36.20
CA SER A 455 -14.70 0.96 37.08
C SER A 455 -13.66 1.81 36.32
N VAL A 456 -13.34 1.49 35.07
CA VAL A 456 -12.46 2.30 34.21
C VAL A 456 -13.13 3.62 33.83
N LEU A 457 -14.44 3.60 33.53
CA LEU A 457 -15.20 4.81 33.25
C LEU A 457 -15.34 5.70 34.45
N ASP A 458 -15.60 5.15 35.65
CA ASP A 458 -15.65 5.89 36.90
C ASP A 458 -14.30 6.53 37.24
N PHE A 459 -13.20 5.77 37.06
CA PHE A 459 -11.85 6.30 37.24
C PHE A 459 -11.57 7.48 36.29
N LEU A 460 -11.95 7.33 35.02
CA LEU A 460 -11.79 8.38 34.01
C LEU A 460 -12.61 9.63 34.38
N ARG A 461 -13.91 9.48 34.73
CA ARG A 461 -14.78 10.59 35.12
C ARG A 461 -14.28 11.35 36.35
N GLN A 462 -13.58 10.68 37.26
CA GLN A 462 -12.99 11.25 38.46
C GLN A 462 -11.62 11.93 38.25
N GLY A 463 -11.14 12.04 37.01
CA GLY A 463 -9.88 12.71 36.66
C GLY A 463 -8.71 11.76 36.38
N GLY A 464 -8.96 10.48 36.23
CA GLY A 464 -7.93 9.51 35.81
C GLY A 464 -7.57 9.66 34.34
N ASN A 465 -6.38 9.20 33.98
CA ASN A 465 -5.88 9.23 32.62
C ASN A 465 -5.87 7.80 32.05
N VAL A 466 -6.48 7.59 30.89
CA VAL A 466 -6.69 6.27 30.29
C VAL A 466 -6.17 6.24 28.85
N LEU A 467 -5.34 5.25 28.53
CA LEU A 467 -5.03 4.84 27.17
C LEU A 467 -5.78 3.54 26.84
N LEU A 468 -6.76 3.64 25.99
CA LEU A 468 -7.51 2.48 25.48
C LEU A 468 -6.90 1.99 24.17
N LEU A 469 -6.51 0.73 24.12
CA LEU A 469 -6.09 0.07 22.89
C LEU A 469 -7.13 -0.99 22.50
N GLN A 470 -7.75 -0.83 21.33
CA GLN A 470 -8.67 -1.80 20.76
C GLN A 470 -8.28 -2.17 19.33
N THR A 471 -8.44 -3.43 18.97
CA THR A 471 -8.14 -3.95 17.63
C THR A 471 -9.39 -4.49 16.93
N THR A 472 -10.56 -4.26 17.52
CA THR A 472 -11.87 -4.68 17.02
C THR A 472 -12.82 -3.48 17.00
N GLU A 473 -14.06 -3.69 16.59
CA GLU A 473 -15.09 -2.66 16.54
C GLU A 473 -15.68 -2.29 17.94
N ALA A 474 -15.11 -2.85 19.00
CA ALA A 474 -15.49 -2.60 20.39
C ALA A 474 -14.22 -2.48 21.28
N PRO A 475 -14.26 -1.83 22.45
CA PRO A 475 -15.43 -1.32 23.17
C PRO A 475 -15.97 0.05 22.70
N LEU A 476 -15.17 0.91 22.06
CA LEU A 476 -15.67 2.14 21.46
C LEU A 476 -16.22 1.88 20.05
N PRO A 477 -17.22 2.64 19.60
CA PRO A 477 -17.71 2.54 18.24
C PRO A 477 -16.58 2.69 17.22
N ALA A 478 -16.42 1.69 16.38
CA ALA A 478 -15.43 1.66 15.33
C ALA A 478 -16.01 0.95 14.10
N ARG A 479 -15.30 1.05 12.98
CA ARG A 479 -15.68 0.40 11.72
C ARG A 479 -14.50 -0.35 11.13
N ALA A 480 -14.79 -1.47 10.47
CA ALA A 480 -13.82 -2.11 9.60
C ALA A 480 -13.43 -1.15 8.46
N CYS A 481 -12.12 -1.03 8.22
CA CYS A 481 -11.54 -0.19 7.17
C CYS A 481 -10.34 -0.93 6.56
N SER A 482 -10.65 -1.89 5.69
CA SER A 482 -9.74 -2.94 5.24
C SER A 482 -8.50 -2.43 4.52
N PHE A 483 -8.51 -1.23 3.92
CA PHE A 483 -7.44 -0.80 3.03
C PHE A 483 -6.89 0.59 3.34
N TRP A 484 -5.65 0.63 3.81
CA TRP A 484 -4.91 1.88 4.01
C TRP A 484 -4.64 2.61 2.70
N ARG A 485 -4.46 1.87 1.60
CA ARG A 485 -4.26 2.40 0.25
C ARG A 485 -5.49 3.10 -0.35
N GLU A 486 -6.69 2.84 0.18
CA GLU A 486 -7.96 3.48 -0.24
C GLU A 486 -8.31 4.70 0.60
N ALA A 487 -7.40 5.18 1.43
CA ALA A 487 -7.61 6.30 2.31
C ALA A 487 -6.41 7.23 2.36
N ILE A 488 -6.67 8.47 2.73
CA ILE A 488 -5.66 9.43 3.10
C ILE A 488 -5.48 9.34 4.61
N ASN A 489 -4.32 8.86 5.04
CA ASN A 489 -4.00 8.61 6.43
C ASN A 489 -3.18 9.78 6.97
N LEU A 490 -3.76 10.53 7.89
CA LEU A 490 -3.30 11.85 8.30
C LEU A 490 -2.89 11.86 9.77
N PRO A 491 -1.58 11.90 10.08
CA PRO A 491 -1.10 12.24 11.41
C PRO A 491 -1.60 13.64 11.80
N GLY A 492 -2.26 13.75 12.95
CA GLY A 492 -2.72 15.01 13.51
C GLY A 492 -1.62 15.75 14.29
N SER A 493 -1.85 17.01 14.62
CA SER A 493 -0.91 17.77 15.46
C SER A 493 -1.09 17.40 16.92
N HIS A 494 -0.11 16.69 17.47
CA HIS A 494 -0.05 16.30 18.88
C HIS A 494 1.41 15.99 19.25
N PRO A 495 1.92 16.33 20.44
CA PRO A 495 3.33 16.13 20.79
C PRO A 495 3.85 14.71 20.58
N ALA A 496 3.03 13.68 20.87
CA ALA A 496 3.39 12.28 20.65
C ALA A 496 3.48 11.89 19.17
N ILE A 497 2.74 12.58 18.30
CA ILE A 497 2.73 12.37 16.85
C ILE A 497 3.81 13.22 16.18
N ASP A 498 3.89 14.51 16.52
CA ASP A 498 4.86 15.46 15.96
C ASP A 498 6.30 15.01 16.20
N ALA A 499 6.55 14.31 17.33
CA ALA A 499 7.85 13.73 17.65
C ALA A 499 8.33 12.63 16.68
N LEU A 500 7.45 12.07 15.82
CA LEU A 500 7.78 10.95 14.93
C LEU A 500 8.48 11.37 13.63
N ALA A 501 8.77 12.65 13.44
CA ALA A 501 9.43 13.19 12.23
C ALA A 501 8.75 12.79 10.91
N HIS A 502 7.41 12.79 10.88
CA HIS A 502 6.60 12.40 9.73
C HIS A 502 6.48 13.51 8.68
N GLY A 503 6.16 13.13 7.43
CA GLY A 503 5.97 14.07 6.31
C GLY A 503 4.56 14.65 6.16
N GLY A 504 3.69 14.56 7.19
CA GLY A 504 2.29 14.99 7.15
C GLY A 504 1.32 13.96 6.58
N PHE A 505 1.76 12.73 6.37
CA PHE A 505 0.95 11.56 6.00
C PHE A 505 1.53 10.30 6.63
N ALA A 506 0.76 9.22 6.64
CA ALA A 506 1.25 7.92 7.07
C ALA A 506 2.17 7.31 6.00
N ASP A 507 3.47 7.45 6.18
CA ASP A 507 4.50 6.86 5.33
C ASP A 507 4.90 5.45 5.82
N VAL A 508 5.93 4.86 5.23
CA VAL A 508 6.41 3.52 5.60
C VAL A 508 6.84 3.39 7.07
N GLN A 509 7.10 4.49 7.77
CA GLN A 509 7.34 4.52 9.21
C GLN A 509 6.21 3.85 10.00
N PHE A 510 4.96 4.08 9.57
CA PHE A 510 3.76 3.60 10.25
C PHE A 510 3.30 2.22 9.78
N TYR A 511 4.01 1.60 8.85
CA TYR A 511 3.64 0.33 8.23
C TYR A 511 3.35 -0.78 9.25
N HIS A 512 4.17 -0.90 10.28
CA HIS A 512 3.98 -1.91 11.33
C HIS A 512 2.92 -1.56 12.38
N LEU A 513 2.22 -0.43 12.21
CA LEU A 513 1.08 -0.02 13.02
C LEU A 513 -0.25 -0.15 12.28
N ALA A 514 -0.21 -0.47 10.98
CA ALA A 514 -1.40 -0.54 10.15
C ALA A 514 -2.45 -1.50 10.72
N THR A 515 -3.69 -1.08 10.67
CA THR A 515 -4.87 -1.75 11.21
C THR A 515 -6.01 -1.71 10.19
N ASP A 516 -6.94 -2.62 10.32
CA ASP A 516 -8.16 -2.72 9.52
C ASP A 516 -9.42 -2.24 10.25
N VAL A 517 -9.23 -1.50 11.37
CA VAL A 517 -10.31 -0.92 12.17
C VAL A 517 -9.99 0.54 12.51
N ALA A 518 -10.98 1.42 12.45
CA ALA A 518 -10.84 2.81 12.87
C ALA A 518 -12.06 3.29 13.66
N LEU A 519 -11.85 4.17 14.63
CA LEU A 519 -12.88 4.72 15.52
C LEU A 519 -13.84 5.62 14.77
N ASP A 520 -15.14 5.49 15.05
CA ASP A 520 -16.18 6.41 14.61
C ASP A 520 -16.38 7.48 15.69
N THR A 521 -15.59 8.54 15.61
CA THR A 521 -15.56 9.59 16.64
C THR A 521 -16.88 10.34 16.79
N ALA A 522 -17.74 10.37 15.78
CA ALA A 522 -19.07 10.97 15.89
C ALA A 522 -20.01 10.20 16.84
N ARG A 523 -19.69 8.94 17.16
CA ARG A 523 -20.48 8.04 17.97
C ARG A 523 -19.90 7.74 19.36
N LEU A 524 -18.78 8.36 19.72
CA LEU A 524 -18.11 8.07 21.01
C LEU A 524 -19.02 8.28 22.23
N GLY A 525 -19.96 9.22 22.15
CA GLY A 525 -20.95 9.48 23.23
C GLY A 525 -21.86 8.27 23.54
N GLU A 526 -22.04 7.33 22.61
CA GLU A 526 -22.86 6.12 22.85
C GLU A 526 -22.28 5.26 24.00
N GLU A 527 -20.95 5.21 24.14
CA GLU A 527 -20.26 4.42 25.17
C GLU A 527 -19.70 5.27 26.32
N LEU A 528 -19.32 6.53 26.04
CA LEU A 528 -18.67 7.39 27.03
C LEU A 528 -19.67 8.28 27.79
N GLY A 529 -20.88 8.49 27.22
CA GLY A 529 -21.92 9.36 27.80
C GLY A 529 -21.82 10.82 27.35
N ASP A 530 -22.69 11.67 27.90
CA ASP A 530 -22.83 13.08 27.51
C ASP A 530 -21.72 13.99 28.09
N ASP A 531 -20.88 13.48 28.98
CA ASP A 531 -19.79 14.19 29.62
C ASP A 531 -18.47 14.15 28.84
N ILE A 532 -18.51 13.66 27.59
CA ILE A 532 -17.39 13.74 26.64
C ILE A 532 -17.25 15.14 26.04
N TRP A 533 -16.03 15.64 26.02
CA TRP A 533 -15.71 16.96 25.45
C TRP A 533 -14.29 17.00 24.88
N ASN A 534 -13.97 18.04 24.11
CA ASN A 534 -12.65 18.29 23.51
C ASN A 534 -12.09 17.06 22.77
N VAL A 535 -12.90 16.47 21.90
CA VAL A 535 -12.48 15.35 21.04
C VAL A 535 -11.53 15.87 19.95
N ARG A 536 -10.32 15.31 19.88
CA ARG A 536 -9.30 15.69 18.93
C ARG A 536 -8.73 14.45 18.21
N SER A 537 -8.69 14.49 16.89
CA SER A 537 -8.00 13.48 16.08
C SER A 537 -6.49 13.56 16.32
N LEU A 538 -5.88 12.44 16.65
CA LEU A 538 -4.42 12.27 16.72
C LEU A 538 -3.88 11.61 15.46
N PHE A 539 -4.66 10.70 14.87
CA PHE A 539 -4.30 10.04 13.63
C PHE A 539 -5.58 9.67 12.88
N GLY A 540 -5.90 10.46 11.88
CA GLY A 540 -7.15 10.36 11.16
C GLY A 540 -7.04 9.61 9.83
N ARG A 541 -8.20 9.19 9.32
CA ARG A 541 -8.41 8.51 8.05
C ARG A 541 -9.54 9.15 7.28
N LEU A 542 -9.21 9.78 6.15
CA LEU A 542 -10.21 10.20 5.17
C LEU A 542 -10.34 9.11 4.09
N ASP A 543 -11.51 8.50 3.96
CA ASP A 543 -11.77 7.57 2.88
C ASP A 543 -11.77 8.29 1.53
N ALA A 544 -10.92 7.86 0.59
CA ALA A 544 -10.71 8.54 -0.69
C ALA A 544 -11.82 8.27 -1.72
N ARG A 545 -12.74 7.32 -1.45
CA ARG A 545 -13.83 6.91 -2.36
C ARG A 545 -15.19 7.32 -1.83
N GLN A 546 -15.37 7.29 -0.48
CA GLN A 546 -16.65 7.56 0.18
C GLN A 546 -16.67 8.89 0.94
N PHE A 547 -15.52 9.52 1.17
CA PHE A 547 -15.39 10.84 1.82
C PHE A 547 -16.04 10.89 3.20
N TYR A 548 -15.77 9.91 4.05
CA TYR A 548 -16.07 9.91 5.48
C TYR A 548 -14.75 9.90 6.28
N TRP A 549 -14.85 10.41 7.51
CA TRP A 549 -13.73 10.48 8.43
C TRP A 549 -13.87 9.43 9.52
N LEU A 550 -12.78 8.76 9.83
CA LEU A 550 -12.59 7.90 11.00
C LEU A 550 -11.24 8.24 11.63
N ASP A 551 -10.97 7.70 12.82
CA ASP A 551 -9.71 7.93 13.50
C ASP A 551 -9.05 6.63 13.93
N TYR A 552 -7.74 6.52 13.70
CA TYR A 552 -6.92 5.45 14.25
C TYR A 552 -6.48 5.76 15.69
N ALA A 553 -6.43 7.04 16.05
CA ALA A 553 -6.16 7.48 17.40
C ALA A 553 -6.84 8.83 17.67
N VAL A 554 -7.41 8.96 18.86
CA VAL A 554 -8.10 10.17 19.34
C VAL A 554 -7.71 10.49 20.76
N GLU A 555 -7.74 11.79 21.12
CA GLU A 555 -7.74 12.28 22.49
C GLU A 555 -9.10 12.89 22.78
N ALA A 556 -9.65 12.61 23.97
CA ALA A 556 -10.89 13.21 24.45
C ALA A 556 -10.81 13.40 25.97
N HIS A 557 -11.65 14.28 26.50
CA HIS A 557 -11.92 14.36 27.92
C HIS A 557 -13.28 13.74 28.23
N VAL A 558 -13.36 13.03 29.36
CA VAL A 558 -14.63 12.44 29.86
C VAL A 558 -14.73 12.80 31.34
N GLY A 559 -15.72 13.65 31.69
CA GLY A 559 -15.77 14.27 33.01
C GLY A 559 -14.50 15.10 33.26
N ALA A 560 -13.76 14.80 34.31
CA ALA A 560 -12.49 15.47 34.67
C ALA A 560 -11.24 14.74 34.10
N GLY A 561 -11.39 13.57 33.51
CA GLY A 561 -10.26 12.73 33.06
C GLY A 561 -9.94 12.86 31.59
N LYS A 562 -8.78 12.31 31.21
CA LYS A 562 -8.27 12.27 29.84
C LYS A 562 -8.29 10.85 29.30
N LEU A 563 -8.89 10.67 28.13
CA LEU A 563 -8.88 9.44 27.35
C LEU A 563 -8.04 9.63 26.09
N ILE A 564 -7.08 8.73 25.85
CA ILE A 564 -6.54 8.49 24.52
C ILE A 564 -7.02 7.11 24.09
N ALA A 565 -7.62 6.99 22.92
CA ALA A 565 -8.05 5.71 22.36
C ALA A 565 -7.40 5.47 21.00
N SER A 566 -6.94 4.25 20.75
CA SER A 566 -6.27 3.90 19.49
C SER A 566 -6.62 2.49 19.02
N THR A 567 -6.76 2.35 17.69
CA THR A 567 -6.89 1.07 17.01
C THR A 567 -5.60 0.62 16.34
N LEU A 568 -4.52 1.41 16.41
CA LEU A 568 -3.23 1.07 15.84
C LEU A 568 -2.65 -0.20 16.49
N ARG A 569 -1.96 -1.01 15.70
CA ARG A 569 -1.38 -2.29 16.14
C ARG A 569 0.02 -2.12 16.69
N PHE A 570 0.16 -1.70 17.93
CA PHE A 570 1.46 -1.50 18.58
C PHE A 570 2.28 -2.79 18.69
N GLN A 571 1.63 -3.94 18.88
CA GLN A 571 2.27 -5.26 18.85
C GLN A 571 2.52 -5.80 17.43
N GLY A 572 2.08 -5.11 16.39
CA GLY A 572 2.18 -5.57 15.01
C GLY A 572 1.48 -6.91 14.75
N GLY A 573 2.12 -7.78 13.95
CA GLY A 573 1.67 -9.16 13.74
C GLY A 573 0.54 -9.33 12.73
N HIS A 574 0.18 -8.29 11.97
CA HIS A 574 -0.86 -8.31 10.95
C HIS A 574 -0.20 -8.42 9.57
N GLY A 575 -0.53 -9.46 8.82
CA GLY A 575 0.16 -9.73 7.55
C GLY A 575 1.66 -9.99 7.74
N ASP A 576 2.52 -9.17 7.13
CA ASP A 576 3.98 -9.25 7.24
C ASP A 576 4.59 -8.25 8.24
N GLN A 577 3.75 -7.61 9.07
CA GLN A 577 4.24 -6.76 10.15
C GLN A 577 5.15 -7.53 11.11
N VAL A 578 6.11 -6.82 11.71
CA VAL A 578 6.89 -7.39 12.82
C VAL A 578 5.96 -7.76 13.97
N SER A 579 6.33 -8.76 14.77
CA SER A 579 5.51 -9.26 15.87
C SER A 579 6.16 -8.95 17.22
N GLY A 580 5.40 -8.36 18.12
CA GLY A 580 5.82 -7.91 19.44
C GLY A 580 6.29 -6.45 19.46
N LEU A 581 6.01 -5.76 20.56
CA LEU A 581 6.35 -4.34 20.74
C LEU A 581 7.86 -4.09 20.68
N ARG A 582 8.67 -5.06 21.10
CA ARG A 582 10.13 -4.95 21.06
C ARG A 582 10.68 -4.80 19.65
N ASP A 583 10.08 -5.51 18.69
CA ASP A 583 10.50 -5.48 17.29
C ASP A 583 9.80 -4.36 16.49
N ASN A 584 8.66 -3.85 16.99
CA ASN A 584 7.93 -2.73 16.39
C ASN A 584 8.46 -1.40 16.95
N ILE A 585 9.55 -0.92 16.38
CA ILE A 585 10.28 0.26 16.87
C ILE A 585 9.39 1.51 16.84
N ALA A 586 8.69 1.77 15.72
CA ALA A 586 7.77 2.89 15.61
C ALA A 586 6.58 2.75 16.59
N GLY A 587 6.04 1.54 16.72
CA GLY A 587 4.98 1.24 17.67
C GLY A 587 5.41 1.52 19.12
N ARG A 588 6.62 1.12 19.48
CA ARG A 588 7.19 1.35 20.81
C ARG A 588 7.39 2.86 21.08
N GLY A 589 7.93 3.58 20.10
CA GLY A 589 8.14 5.03 20.19
C GLY A 589 6.82 5.79 20.35
N LEU A 590 5.84 5.51 19.49
CA LEU A 590 4.51 6.13 19.56
C LEU A 590 3.78 5.78 20.86
N LEU A 591 3.77 4.52 21.26
CA LEU A 591 3.11 4.08 22.50
C LEU A 591 3.70 4.78 23.72
N SER A 592 5.03 4.91 23.79
CA SER A 592 5.71 5.68 24.84
C SER A 592 5.30 7.15 24.82
N GLY A 593 5.22 7.76 23.63
CA GLY A 593 4.75 9.14 23.47
C GLY A 593 3.30 9.33 23.95
N LEU A 594 2.39 8.42 23.62
CA LEU A 594 0.99 8.47 24.04
C LEU A 594 0.83 8.27 25.56
N ILE A 595 1.56 7.33 26.15
CA ILE A 595 1.56 7.10 27.62
C ILE A 595 2.10 8.33 28.36
N ASN A 596 3.14 8.98 27.84
CA ASN A 596 3.70 10.19 28.46
C ASN A 596 2.79 11.41 28.30
N ALA A 597 1.92 11.41 27.28
CA ALA A 597 0.95 12.48 27.03
C ALA A 597 -0.32 12.36 27.90
N LEU A 598 -0.56 11.20 28.52
CA LEU A 598 -1.60 11.03 29.54
C LEU A 598 -1.24 11.86 30.79
#